data_d8c9af4e312e090902a05f3bb9dcc653
#
_entry.id   d8c9af4e312e090902a05f3bb9dcc653
#
_cell.length_a   1.000
_cell.length_b   1.000
_cell.length_c   1.000
_cell.angle_alpha   90.00
_cell.angle_beta   90.00
_cell.angle_gamma   90.00
#
_symmetry.space_group_name_H-M   'P 1'
#
loop_
_entity.id
_entity.type
_entity.pdbx_description
1 polymer ?
#
loop_
_entity_poly.entity_id
_entity_poly.type
_entity_poly.pdbx_seq_one_letter_code
_entity_poly.pdbx_strand_id
1 'polypeptide(L)'
;MALTTLVKDELANYEATKVSARKAEISTILRFTGGLHIVSGRIVVESEVDHEATAHRMRRTIAEIYGHDSELTSVSGGGLRRGGRYIVRVDHGGEALARQTGLLDL
;
A
#
# COMPACT_ATOMS: atom_id res chain seq x y z
N MET A 1 25.00 29.76 5.41
CA MET A 1 23.89 30.64 5.16
C MET A 1 22.63 30.12 5.83
N ALA A 2 22.12 30.87 6.77
CA ALA A 2 20.99 30.46 7.58
C ALA A 2 19.72 30.16 6.77
N LEU A 3 19.47 30.96 5.73
CA LEU A 3 18.29 30.80 4.89
C LEU A 3 18.27 29.45 4.16
N THR A 4 19.41 29.03 3.62
CA THR A 4 19.52 27.75 2.94
C THR A 4 19.27 26.57 3.88
N THR A 5 19.78 26.65 5.11
CA THR A 5 19.56 25.61 6.12
C THR A 5 18.08 25.50 6.48
N LEU A 6 17.39 26.62 6.67
CA LEU A 6 15.95 26.64 6.96
C LEU A 6 15.14 26.02 5.83
N VAL A 7 15.46 26.34 4.59
CA VAL A 7 14.77 25.75 3.43
C VAL A 7 14.96 24.24 3.39
N LYS A 8 16.17 23.75 3.63
CA LYS A 8 16.44 22.30 3.67
C LYS A 8 15.66 21.62 4.80
N ASP A 9 15.58 22.23 5.97
CA ASP A 9 14.83 21.69 7.09
C ASP A 9 13.35 21.62 6.79
N GLU A 10 12.80 22.65 6.17
CA GLU A 10 11.39 22.66 5.78
C GLU A 10 11.09 21.59 4.75
N LEU A 11 11.94 21.39 3.76
CA LEU A 11 11.78 20.35 2.76
C LEU A 11 11.86 18.96 3.38
N ALA A 12 12.80 18.74 4.31
CA ALA A 12 12.93 17.47 5.01
C ALA A 12 11.68 17.16 5.82
N ASN A 13 11.12 18.15 6.52
CA ASN A 13 9.88 17.99 7.29
C ASN A 13 8.69 17.73 6.39
N TYR A 14 8.62 18.39 5.24
CA TYR A 14 7.57 18.19 4.28
C TYR A 14 7.59 16.76 3.73
N GLU A 15 8.78 16.27 3.35
CA GLU A 15 8.92 14.90 2.83
C GLU A 15 8.58 13.87 3.90
N ALA A 16 9.00 14.08 5.15
CA ALA A 16 8.67 13.17 6.24
C ALA A 16 7.16 13.11 6.49
N THR A 17 6.48 14.25 6.45
CA THR A 17 5.04 14.33 6.60
C THR A 17 4.33 13.61 5.46
N LYS A 18 4.81 13.77 4.23
CA LYS A 18 4.26 13.10 3.05
C LYS A 18 4.39 11.59 3.14
N VAL A 19 5.54 11.09 3.58
CA VAL A 19 5.76 9.66 3.78
C VAL A 19 4.83 9.12 4.86
N SER A 20 4.69 9.83 5.97
CA SER A 20 3.79 9.45 7.06
C SER A 20 2.34 9.37 6.60
N ALA A 21 1.90 10.32 5.78
CA ALA A 21 0.55 10.33 5.22
C ALA A 21 0.33 9.13 4.31
N ARG A 22 1.30 8.78 3.48
CA ARG A 22 1.23 7.62 2.60
C ARG A 22 1.17 6.31 3.40
N LYS A 23 1.96 6.20 4.45
CA LYS A 23 1.93 5.03 5.34
C LYS A 23 0.58 4.89 6.03
N ALA A 24 0.02 5.99 6.53
CA ALA A 24 -1.28 5.98 7.16
C ALA A 24 -2.39 5.57 6.18
N GLU A 25 -2.34 6.08 4.96
CA GLU A 25 -3.29 5.73 3.92
C GLU A 25 -3.28 4.24 3.63
N ILE A 26 -2.10 3.67 3.37
CA ILE A 26 -2.02 2.25 3.02
C ILE A 26 -2.41 1.36 4.19
N SER A 27 -2.03 1.72 5.41
CA SER A 27 -2.41 0.97 6.60
C SER A 27 -3.93 0.94 6.77
N THR A 28 -4.58 2.07 6.56
CA THR A 28 -6.03 2.18 6.62
C THR A 28 -6.69 1.33 5.54
N ILE A 29 -6.24 1.44 4.30
CA ILE A 29 -6.78 0.66 3.19
C ILE A 29 -6.65 -0.83 3.46
N LEU A 30 -5.47 -1.28 3.91
CA LEU A 30 -5.24 -2.70 4.18
C LEU A 30 -6.10 -3.22 5.32
N ARG A 31 -6.39 -2.41 6.33
CA ARG A 31 -7.27 -2.82 7.42
C ARG A 31 -8.71 -3.02 6.97
N PHE A 32 -9.20 -2.20 6.06
CA PHE A 32 -10.59 -2.24 5.62
C PHE A 32 -10.82 -3.13 4.41
N THR A 33 -9.85 -3.23 3.52
CA THR A 33 -10.02 -3.95 2.25
C THR A 33 -9.08 -5.13 2.09
N GLY A 34 -8.07 -5.22 2.93
CA GLY A 34 -7.04 -6.22 2.82
C GLY A 34 -7.32 -7.46 3.64
N GLY A 35 -6.60 -8.50 3.31
CA GLY A 35 -6.64 -9.75 4.03
C GLY A 35 -5.30 -10.44 3.99
N LEU A 36 -5.06 -11.24 5.02
CA LEU A 36 -3.90 -12.12 5.08
C LEU A 36 -4.34 -13.50 4.63
N HIS A 37 -3.57 -14.07 3.71
CA HIS A 37 -3.78 -15.42 3.22
C HIS A 37 -2.52 -16.23 3.43
N ILE A 38 -2.68 -17.50 3.73
CA ILE A 38 -1.55 -18.42 3.83
C ILE A 38 -1.57 -19.29 2.57
N VAL A 39 -0.52 -19.15 1.76
CA VAL A 39 -0.38 -19.88 0.51
C VAL A 39 0.95 -20.59 0.55
N SER A 40 0.92 -21.92 0.52
CA SER A 40 2.13 -22.77 0.57
C SER A 40 3.05 -22.39 1.75
N GLY A 41 2.47 -22.12 2.90
CA GLY A 41 3.23 -21.76 4.11
C GLY A 41 3.71 -20.33 4.17
N ARG A 42 3.36 -19.50 3.21
CA ARG A 42 3.75 -18.09 3.18
C ARG A 42 2.56 -17.19 3.43
N ILE A 43 2.81 -16.07 4.09
CA ILE A 43 1.80 -15.04 4.28
C ILE A 43 1.76 -14.16 3.03
N VAL A 44 0.59 -14.06 2.44
CA VAL A 44 0.31 -13.23 1.28
C VAL A 44 -0.67 -12.14 1.68
N VAL A 45 -0.38 -10.90 1.31
CA VAL A 45 -1.29 -9.78 1.56
C VAL A 45 -2.06 -9.48 0.27
N GLU A 46 -3.38 -9.44 0.36
CA GLU A 46 -4.24 -9.05 -0.75
C GLU A 46 -5.15 -7.91 -0.31
N SER A 47 -5.43 -7.01 -1.24
CA SER A 47 -6.37 -5.91 -1.02
C SER A 47 -7.22 -5.73 -2.26
N GLU A 48 -8.53 -5.68 -2.07
CA GLU A 48 -9.48 -5.48 -3.17
C GLU A 48 -10.04 -4.06 -3.10
N VAL A 49 -9.84 -3.30 -4.17
CA VAL A 49 -10.30 -1.91 -4.25
C VAL A 49 -11.13 -1.70 -5.51
N ASP A 50 -11.99 -0.69 -5.47
CA ASP A 50 -12.93 -0.41 -6.55
C ASP A 50 -12.36 0.53 -7.62
N HIS A 51 -11.28 1.24 -7.30
CA HIS A 51 -10.71 2.24 -8.18
C HIS A 51 -9.31 1.87 -8.62
N GLU A 52 -9.08 1.92 -9.94
CA GLU A 52 -7.77 1.64 -10.51
C GLU A 52 -6.70 2.60 -9.99
N ALA A 53 -7.03 3.88 -9.88
CA ALA A 53 -6.09 4.87 -9.36
C ALA A 53 -5.64 4.55 -7.94
N THR A 54 -6.55 4.07 -7.11
CA THR A 54 -6.22 3.64 -5.75
C THR A 54 -5.29 2.45 -5.75
N ALA A 55 -5.55 1.47 -6.62
CA ALA A 55 -4.70 0.29 -6.75
C ALA A 55 -3.28 0.65 -7.17
N HIS A 56 -3.13 1.53 -8.16
CA HIS A 56 -1.81 1.99 -8.61
C HIS A 56 -1.08 2.77 -7.52
N ARG A 57 -1.79 3.60 -6.78
CA ARG A 57 -1.20 4.37 -5.67
C ARG A 57 -0.72 3.44 -4.56
N MET A 58 -1.49 2.41 -4.24
CA MET A 58 -1.08 1.38 -3.27
C MET A 58 0.21 0.69 -3.71
N ARG A 59 0.28 0.28 -4.96
CA ARG A 59 1.47 -0.38 -5.49
C ARG A 59 2.70 0.50 -5.40
N ARG A 60 2.56 1.78 -5.73
CA ARG A 60 3.67 2.73 -5.62
C ARG A 60 4.12 2.90 -4.18
N THR A 61 3.18 3.02 -3.26
CA THR A 61 3.52 3.15 -1.83
C THR A 61 4.22 1.89 -1.32
N ILE A 62 3.73 0.72 -1.68
CA ILE A 62 4.34 -0.55 -1.29
C ILE A 62 5.77 -0.65 -1.82
N ALA A 63 5.99 -0.26 -3.07
CA ALA A 63 7.31 -0.32 -3.68
C ALA A 63 8.26 0.74 -3.13
N GLU A 64 7.81 1.99 -3.08
CA GLU A 64 8.69 3.12 -2.75
C GLU A 64 8.99 3.24 -1.26
N ILE A 65 8.01 2.95 -0.42
CA ILE A 65 8.15 3.14 1.03
C ILE A 65 8.55 1.83 1.73
N TYR A 66 7.94 0.72 1.33
CA TYR A 66 8.18 -0.56 1.99
C TYR A 66 9.12 -1.49 1.22
N GLY A 67 9.43 -1.16 -0.04
CA GLY A 67 10.41 -1.93 -0.82
C GLY A 67 9.93 -3.28 -1.31
N HIS A 68 8.62 -3.47 -1.46
CA HIS A 68 8.06 -4.74 -1.91
C HIS A 68 7.42 -4.62 -3.29
N ASP A 69 7.56 -5.66 -4.10
CA ASP A 69 6.85 -5.76 -5.35
C ASP A 69 5.42 -6.23 -5.09
N SER A 70 4.51 -5.79 -5.94
CA SER A 70 3.13 -6.21 -5.86
C SER A 70 2.59 -6.52 -7.25
N GLU A 71 1.52 -7.30 -7.29
CA GLU A 71 0.82 -7.65 -8.51
C GLU A 71 -0.55 -6.99 -8.51
N LEU A 72 -0.98 -6.52 -9.67
CA LEU A 72 -2.30 -5.96 -9.85
C LEU A 72 -3.10 -6.86 -10.78
N THR A 73 -4.22 -7.35 -10.28
CA THR A 73 -5.15 -8.14 -11.07
C THR A 73 -6.46 -7.37 -11.20
N SER A 74 -6.95 -7.26 -12.41
CA SER A 74 -8.25 -6.66 -12.69
C SER A 74 -9.27 -7.78 -12.80
N VAL A 75 -10.33 -7.66 -12.00
CA VAL A 75 -11.44 -8.62 -12.04
C VAL A 75 -12.66 -7.90 -12.57
N SER A 76 -13.11 -8.25 -13.75
CA SER A 76 -14.34 -7.69 -14.27
C SER A 76 -15.52 -8.38 -13.61
N GLY A 77 -16.38 -7.58 -12.98
CA GLY A 77 -17.62 -8.09 -12.44
C GLY A 77 -18.53 -8.54 -13.57
N GLY A 78 -19.04 -9.76 -13.48
CA GLY A 78 -20.00 -10.24 -14.45
C GLY A 78 -21.32 -9.49 -14.34
N GLY A 79 -21.97 -9.27 -15.47
CA GLY A 79 -23.37 -8.88 -15.53
C GLY A 79 -23.64 -7.42 -15.18
N LEU A 80 -24.25 -7.18 -14.05
CA LEU A 80 -24.86 -5.90 -13.71
C LEU A 80 -23.93 -4.87 -13.04
N ARG A 81 -22.71 -5.25 -12.70
CA ARG A 81 -21.79 -4.32 -12.06
C ARG A 81 -21.03 -3.49 -13.09
N ARG A 82 -21.21 -2.20 -13.00
CA ARG A 82 -20.38 -1.24 -13.72
C ARG A 82 -19.13 -1.00 -12.89
N GLY A 83 -18.00 -1.13 -13.53
CA GLY A 83 -16.73 -0.94 -12.89
C GLY A 83 -16.10 -2.24 -12.46
N GLY A 84 -14.79 -2.28 -12.51
CA GLY A 84 -14.01 -3.43 -12.14
C GLY A 84 -13.65 -3.41 -10.67
N ARG A 85 -13.14 -4.53 -10.23
CA ARG A 85 -12.44 -4.63 -8.97
C ARG A 85 -10.98 -4.85 -9.27
N TYR A 86 -10.15 -4.33 -8.40
CA TYR A 86 -8.71 -4.41 -8.58
C TYR A 86 -8.12 -5.04 -7.33
N ILE A 87 -7.36 -6.10 -7.53
CA ILE A 87 -6.72 -6.82 -6.44
C ILE A 87 -5.23 -6.53 -6.47
N VAL A 88 -4.72 -5.94 -5.40
CA VAL A 88 -3.30 -5.72 -5.19
C VAL A 88 -2.80 -6.82 -4.27
N ARG A 89 -1.81 -7.58 -4.74
CA ARG A 89 -1.30 -8.73 -4.02
C ARG A 89 0.21 -8.62 -3.80
N VAL A 90 0.65 -8.85 -2.58
CA VAL A 90 2.06 -8.95 -2.22
C VAL A 90 2.33 -10.38 -1.78
N ASP A 91 3.00 -11.14 -2.62
CA ASP A 91 3.37 -12.53 -2.37
C ASP A 91 4.71 -12.59 -1.66
N HIS A 92 5.77 -12.11 -2.31
CA HIS A 92 7.08 -12.01 -1.69
C HIS A 92 7.13 -10.77 -0.80
N GLY A 93 7.48 -10.97 0.46
CA GLY A 93 7.51 -9.87 1.42
C GLY A 93 6.15 -9.57 2.06
N GLY A 94 5.14 -10.39 1.83
CA GLY A 94 3.81 -10.18 2.42
C GLY A 94 3.83 -10.15 3.94
N GLU A 95 4.58 -11.05 4.57
CA GLU A 95 4.72 -11.06 6.02
C GLU A 95 5.38 -9.77 6.54
N ALA A 96 6.47 -9.35 5.89
CA ALA A 96 7.15 -8.12 6.27
C ALA A 96 6.23 -6.91 6.12
N LEU A 97 5.52 -6.82 5.00
CA LEU A 97 4.55 -5.74 4.77
C LEU A 97 3.44 -5.75 5.82
N ALA A 98 2.92 -6.93 6.15
CA ALA A 98 1.86 -7.06 7.15
C ALA A 98 2.31 -6.56 8.53
N ARG A 99 3.56 -6.84 8.89
CA ARG A 99 4.14 -6.33 10.14
C ARG A 99 4.39 -4.83 10.10
N GLN A 100 4.92 -4.34 8.98
CA GLN A 100 5.24 -2.93 8.79
C GLN A 100 4.01 -2.03 8.79
N THR A 101 2.90 -2.52 8.30
CA THR A 101 1.63 -1.76 8.24
C THR A 101 0.73 -1.98 9.45
N GLY A 102 1.09 -2.89 10.34
CA GLY A 102 0.27 -3.24 11.49
C GLY A 102 -0.90 -4.17 11.17
N LEU A 103 -0.98 -4.69 9.94
CA LEU A 103 -2.02 -5.64 9.57
C LEU A 103 -1.85 -6.96 10.33
N LEU A 104 -0.61 -7.36 10.55
CA LEU A 104 -0.26 -8.49 11.39
C LEU A 104 0.31 -7.93 12.69
N ASP A 105 -0.56 -7.61 13.61
CA ASP A 105 -0.19 -7.10 14.93
C ASP A 105 -0.49 -8.17 15.96
N LEU A 106 0.56 -8.67 16.52
CA LEU A 106 0.49 -9.71 17.53
C LEU A 106 0.81 -9.16 18.91
#